data_eec54b89dd43ffc41477e91a61d74fa5
#
_entry.id   eec54b89dd43ffc41477e91a61d74fa5
#
_cell.length_a   1.000
_cell.length_b   1.000
_cell.length_c   1.000
_cell.angle_alpha   90.00
_cell.angle_beta   90.00
_cell.angle_gamma   90.00
#
_symmetry.space_group_name_H-M   'P 1'
#
loop_
_entity.id
_entity.type
_entity.pdbx_description
1 polymer ?
#
loop_
_entity_poly.entity_id
_entity_poly.type
_entity_poly.pdbx_seq_one_letter_code
_entity_poly.pdbx_strand_id
1 'polypeptide(L)'
;MRKLLDKLYKASGFLAAGFLVLICAVVSAQVVLNLITKIFGTAYSFTIPSYADFAGFFLASASFLALAYTLTRGGHIRVTLLIQTFGRIPRLAAELFSLSFGALMSAFATYYMIRLNIESFGFGDLSFGIIAIPIWIPQLAVSGGLAMLTIAFVDLIWLTLRAGRPVLKNMDSE
;
A
#
# COMPACT_ATOMS: atom_id res chain seq x y z
N MET A 1 -11.71 -12.79 -16.29
CA MET A 1 -10.59 -12.64 -15.34
C MET A 1 -10.19 -11.17 -15.18
N ARG A 2 -9.98 -10.39 -16.26
CA ARG A 2 -9.53 -8.98 -16.14
C ARG A 2 -10.47 -8.09 -15.32
N LYS A 3 -11.78 -8.14 -15.55
CA LYS A 3 -12.77 -7.38 -14.75
C LYS A 3 -12.73 -7.69 -13.24
N LEU A 4 -12.32 -8.90 -12.86
CA LEU A 4 -12.18 -9.28 -11.46
C LEU A 4 -10.90 -8.65 -10.84
N LEU A 5 -9.76 -8.72 -11.54
CA LEU A 5 -8.51 -8.08 -11.11
C LEU A 5 -8.68 -6.56 -11.00
N ASP A 6 -9.30 -5.92 -11.97
CA ASP A 6 -9.58 -4.47 -11.94
C ASP A 6 -10.46 -4.08 -10.73
N LYS A 7 -11.46 -4.93 -10.39
CA LYS A 7 -12.27 -4.72 -9.19
C LYS A 7 -11.46 -4.87 -7.90
N LEU A 8 -10.58 -5.88 -7.83
CA LEU A 8 -9.71 -6.10 -6.67
C LEU A 8 -8.75 -4.93 -6.47
N TYR A 9 -8.09 -4.44 -7.54
CA TYR A 9 -7.21 -3.27 -7.45
C TYR A 9 -7.97 -2.01 -7.02
N LYS A 10 -9.17 -1.78 -7.55
CA LYS A 10 -10.02 -0.67 -7.10
C LYS A 10 -10.42 -0.82 -5.63
N ALA A 11 -10.84 -2.02 -5.20
CA ALA A 11 -11.20 -2.27 -3.81
C ALA A 11 -10.02 -2.01 -2.86
N SER A 12 -8.81 -2.46 -3.22
CA SER A 12 -7.58 -2.19 -2.46
C SER A 12 -7.32 -0.67 -2.37
N GLY A 13 -7.48 0.08 -3.45
CA GLY A 13 -7.34 1.54 -3.46
C GLY A 13 -8.40 2.23 -2.59
N PHE A 14 -9.66 1.80 -2.62
CA PHE A 14 -10.71 2.33 -1.75
C PHE A 14 -10.47 2.03 -0.27
N LEU A 15 -9.98 0.83 0.06
CA LEU A 15 -9.58 0.50 1.43
C LEU A 15 -8.43 1.40 1.91
N ALA A 16 -7.43 1.63 1.05
CA ALA A 16 -6.33 2.55 1.35
C ALA A 16 -6.84 3.97 1.63
N ALA A 17 -7.74 4.48 0.80
CA ALA A 17 -8.37 5.78 1.01
C ALA A 17 -9.15 5.83 2.33
N GLY A 18 -9.88 4.76 2.66
CA GLY A 18 -10.57 4.62 3.95
C GLY A 18 -9.63 4.74 5.15
N PHE A 19 -8.47 4.08 5.10
CA PHE A 19 -7.46 4.22 6.16
C PHE A 19 -6.89 5.63 6.27
N LEU A 20 -6.71 6.36 5.15
CA LEU A 20 -6.29 7.77 5.19
C LEU A 20 -7.34 8.65 5.87
N VAL A 21 -8.62 8.41 5.59
CA VAL A 21 -9.72 9.12 6.29
C VAL A 21 -9.71 8.82 7.79
N LEU A 22 -9.45 7.55 8.18
CA LEU A 22 -9.34 7.18 9.59
C LEU A 22 -8.15 7.88 10.28
N ILE A 23 -6.99 7.98 9.62
CA ILE A 23 -5.86 8.76 10.16
C ILE A 23 -6.27 10.21 10.38
N CYS A 24 -6.88 10.83 9.37
CA CYS A 24 -7.33 12.21 9.45
C CYS A 24 -8.33 12.40 10.63
N ALA A 25 -9.29 11.50 10.78
CA ALA A 25 -10.28 11.55 11.85
C ALA A 25 -9.63 11.42 13.24
N VAL A 26 -8.76 10.41 13.45
CA VAL A 26 -8.11 10.17 14.75
C VAL A 26 -7.19 11.31 15.14
N VAL A 27 -6.37 11.80 14.21
CA VAL A 27 -5.44 12.92 14.47
C VAL A 27 -6.19 14.22 14.71
N SER A 28 -7.24 14.53 13.93
CA SER A 28 -8.06 15.71 14.12
C SER A 28 -8.79 15.67 15.47
N ALA A 29 -9.34 14.52 15.84
CA ALA A 29 -9.98 14.34 17.14
C ALA A 29 -8.98 14.60 18.28
N GLN A 30 -7.76 14.06 18.19
CA GLN A 30 -6.71 14.31 19.20
C GLN A 30 -6.32 15.79 19.30
N VAL A 31 -6.21 16.48 18.16
CA VAL A 31 -5.90 17.92 18.13
C VAL A 31 -7.00 18.72 18.82
N VAL A 32 -8.27 18.39 18.55
CA VAL A 32 -9.41 19.05 19.21
C VAL A 32 -9.39 18.80 20.72
N LEU A 33 -9.15 17.57 21.18
CA LEU A 33 -9.04 17.24 22.60
C LEU A 33 -7.89 18.02 23.28
N ASN A 34 -6.74 18.12 22.62
CA ASN A 34 -5.61 18.91 23.13
C ASN A 34 -5.95 20.40 23.21
N LEU A 35 -6.70 20.93 22.25
CA LEU A 35 -7.16 22.32 22.26
C LEU A 35 -8.13 22.57 23.44
N ILE A 36 -9.08 21.67 23.66
CA ILE A 36 -10.01 21.73 24.81
C ILE A 36 -9.23 21.73 26.12
N THR A 37 -8.27 20.83 26.28
CA THR A 37 -7.41 20.78 27.46
C THR A 37 -6.64 22.08 27.69
N LYS A 38 -6.14 22.69 26.61
CA LYS A 38 -5.40 23.96 26.66
C LYS A 38 -6.27 25.16 27.07
N ILE A 39 -7.53 25.18 26.65
CA ILE A 39 -8.47 26.29 26.93
C ILE A 39 -9.09 26.15 28.32
N PHE A 40 -9.53 24.94 28.69
CA PHE A 40 -10.30 24.69 29.92
C PHE A 40 -9.45 24.19 31.09
N GLY A 41 -8.13 24.01 30.89
CA GLY A 41 -7.19 23.54 31.89
C GLY A 41 -7.10 22.02 32.01
N THR A 42 -6.12 21.57 32.79
CA THR A 42 -5.77 20.14 32.92
C THR A 42 -6.84 19.27 33.61
N ALA A 43 -7.82 19.88 34.26
CA ALA A 43 -8.95 19.15 34.87
C ALA A 43 -9.79 18.38 33.83
N TYR A 44 -9.74 18.80 32.54
CA TYR A 44 -10.44 18.18 31.42
C TYR A 44 -9.47 17.57 30.40
N SER A 45 -8.35 17.00 30.87
CA SER A 45 -7.35 16.36 30.01
C SER A 45 -7.89 15.05 29.44
N PHE A 46 -8.44 15.12 28.23
CA PHE A 46 -8.84 13.95 27.46
C PHE A 46 -7.77 13.68 26.40
N THR A 47 -7.28 12.44 26.35
CA THR A 47 -6.33 11.98 25.32
C THR A 47 -6.82 10.63 24.83
N ILE A 48 -6.80 10.45 23.50
CA ILE A 48 -7.06 9.13 22.90
C ILE A 48 -5.81 8.27 23.16
N PRO A 49 -5.88 7.23 24.00
CA PRO A 49 -4.71 6.41 24.27
C PRO A 49 -4.24 5.72 22.98
N SER A 50 -2.92 5.65 22.79
CA SER A 50 -2.29 5.01 21.60
C SER A 50 -2.70 5.60 20.22
N TYR A 51 -3.21 6.83 20.14
CA TYR A 51 -3.63 7.43 18.86
C TYR A 51 -2.51 7.43 17.81
N ALA A 52 -1.27 7.62 18.23
CA ALA A 52 -0.11 7.61 17.35
C ALA A 52 0.18 6.22 16.78
N ASP A 53 0.00 5.17 17.59
CA ASP A 53 0.16 3.78 17.15
C ASP A 53 -0.91 3.40 16.13
N PHE A 54 -2.18 3.75 16.41
CA PHE A 54 -3.28 3.56 15.45
C PHE A 54 -3.04 4.30 14.14
N ALA A 55 -2.61 5.56 14.20
CA ALA A 55 -2.29 6.33 13.01
C ALA A 55 -1.14 5.68 12.21
N GLY A 56 -0.13 5.14 12.88
CA GLY A 56 0.97 4.39 12.26
C GLY A 56 0.49 3.10 11.57
N PHE A 57 -0.36 2.32 12.22
CA PHE A 57 -0.95 1.11 11.64
C PHE A 57 -1.84 1.39 10.43
N PHE A 58 -2.65 2.44 10.50
CA PHE A 58 -3.47 2.88 9.37
C PHE A 58 -2.61 3.40 8.22
N LEU A 59 -1.53 4.13 8.52
CA LEU A 59 -0.61 4.63 7.50
C LEU A 59 0.09 3.48 6.77
N ALA A 60 0.61 2.49 7.49
CA ALA A 60 1.18 1.30 6.89
C ALA A 60 0.16 0.58 6.01
N SER A 61 -1.05 0.34 6.53
CA SER A 61 -2.13 -0.32 5.80
C SER A 61 -2.51 0.44 4.53
N ALA A 62 -2.70 1.77 4.62
CA ALA A 62 -3.01 2.61 3.48
C ALA A 62 -1.92 2.57 2.41
N SER A 63 -0.65 2.70 2.83
CA SER A 63 0.50 2.73 1.92
C SER A 63 0.60 1.44 1.11
N PHE A 64 0.57 0.29 1.76
CA PHE A 64 0.74 -1.00 1.08
C PHE A 64 -0.48 -1.40 0.24
N LEU A 65 -1.70 -1.13 0.71
CA LEU A 65 -2.92 -1.41 -0.06
C LEU A 65 -3.07 -0.51 -1.30
N ALA A 66 -2.51 0.70 -1.28
CA ALA A 66 -2.54 1.60 -2.43
C ALA A 66 -1.62 1.16 -3.58
N LEU A 67 -0.53 0.40 -3.29
CA LEU A 67 0.54 0.10 -4.26
C LEU A 67 0.04 -0.57 -5.54
N ALA A 68 -0.83 -1.57 -5.43
CA ALA A 68 -1.34 -2.29 -6.60
C ALA A 68 -2.22 -1.39 -7.48
N TYR A 69 -3.06 -0.57 -6.87
CA TYR A 69 -3.91 0.38 -7.56
C TYR A 69 -3.08 1.46 -8.28
N THR A 70 -2.12 2.06 -7.59
CA THR A 70 -1.24 3.10 -8.16
C THR A 70 -0.34 2.54 -9.27
N LEU A 71 0.17 1.30 -9.11
CA LEU A 71 0.94 0.64 -10.16
C LEU A 71 0.13 0.46 -11.44
N THR A 72 -1.10 -0.06 -11.32
CA THR A 72 -1.97 -0.33 -12.48
C THR A 72 -2.52 0.93 -13.13
N ARG A 73 -2.53 2.07 -12.44
CA ARG A 73 -2.94 3.37 -12.95
C ARG A 73 -1.79 4.24 -13.46
N GLY A 74 -0.57 3.69 -13.56
CA GLY A 74 0.58 4.46 -14.03
C GLY A 74 1.11 5.49 -13.02
N GLY A 75 0.64 5.45 -11.75
CA GLY A 75 1.01 6.43 -10.71
C GLY A 75 2.45 6.36 -10.21
N HIS A 76 3.24 5.40 -10.68
CA HIS A 76 4.66 5.37 -10.39
C HIS A 76 5.43 6.28 -11.35
N ILE A 77 6.27 7.16 -10.78
CA ILE A 77 7.14 8.06 -11.55
C ILE A 77 8.05 7.19 -12.42
N ARG A 78 7.86 7.31 -13.73
CA ARG A 78 8.70 6.65 -14.73
C ARG A 78 9.70 7.66 -15.26
N VAL A 79 10.94 7.20 -15.45
CA VAL A 79 11.93 7.96 -16.23
C VAL A 79 11.58 7.83 -17.72
N THR A 80 10.35 8.25 -18.07
CA THR A 80 9.78 8.13 -19.43
C THR A 80 10.65 8.88 -20.45
N LEU A 81 11.22 10.01 -20.04
CA LEU A 81 12.09 10.83 -20.89
C LEU A 81 13.35 10.08 -21.35
N LEU A 82 13.97 9.30 -20.44
CA LEU A 82 15.16 8.53 -20.81
C LEU A 82 14.83 7.33 -21.69
N ILE A 83 13.69 6.68 -21.43
CA ILE A 83 13.27 5.48 -22.17
C ILE A 83 12.69 5.83 -23.55
N GLN A 84 12.20 7.06 -23.77
CA GLN A 84 11.68 7.51 -25.06
C GLN A 84 12.77 7.63 -26.14
N THR A 85 14.04 7.83 -25.76
CA THR A 85 15.17 7.89 -26.69
C THR A 85 15.58 6.53 -27.23
N PHE A 86 15.14 5.43 -26.61
CA PHE A 86 15.46 4.07 -27.03
C PHE A 86 14.48 3.54 -28.10
N GLY A 87 15.02 2.75 -29.04
CA GLY A 87 14.19 2.03 -30.01
C GLY A 87 13.19 1.06 -29.35
N ARG A 88 12.27 0.53 -30.15
CA ARG A 88 11.15 -0.34 -29.66
C ARG A 88 11.61 -1.55 -28.84
N ILE A 89 12.67 -2.24 -29.29
CA ILE A 89 13.18 -3.47 -28.67
C ILE A 89 13.82 -3.20 -27.30
N PRO A 90 14.84 -2.30 -27.18
CA PRO A 90 15.46 -2.03 -25.89
C PRO A 90 14.47 -1.44 -24.86
N ARG A 91 13.48 -0.69 -25.33
CA ARG A 91 12.41 -0.17 -24.48
C ARG A 91 11.56 -1.29 -23.88
N LEU A 92 11.14 -2.28 -24.70
CA LEU A 92 10.38 -3.43 -24.23
C LEU A 92 11.20 -4.27 -23.24
N ALA A 93 12.49 -4.48 -23.53
CA ALA A 93 13.41 -5.20 -22.65
C ALA A 93 13.57 -4.51 -21.29
N ALA A 94 13.78 -3.20 -21.29
CA ALA A 94 13.89 -2.42 -20.04
C ALA A 94 12.61 -2.47 -19.20
N GLU A 95 11.44 -2.42 -19.86
CA GLU A 95 10.15 -2.52 -19.15
C GLU A 95 9.94 -3.91 -18.55
N LEU A 96 10.18 -4.97 -19.31
CA LEU A 96 10.08 -6.34 -18.79
C LEU A 96 11.07 -6.60 -17.67
N PHE A 97 12.31 -6.11 -17.79
CA PHE A 97 13.31 -6.20 -16.73
C PHE A 97 12.81 -5.52 -15.44
N SER A 98 12.34 -4.28 -15.53
CA SER A 98 11.82 -3.51 -14.40
C SER A 98 10.62 -4.20 -13.74
N LEU A 99 9.65 -4.66 -14.54
CA LEU A 99 8.47 -5.37 -14.04
C LEU A 99 8.84 -6.70 -13.38
N SER A 100 9.78 -7.46 -13.98
CA SER A 100 10.24 -8.74 -13.42
C SER A 100 10.99 -8.55 -12.11
N PHE A 101 11.85 -7.54 -12.03
CA PHE A 101 12.56 -7.20 -10.81
C PHE A 101 11.58 -6.76 -9.72
N GLY A 102 10.60 -5.91 -10.05
CA GLY A 102 9.53 -5.51 -9.12
C GLY A 102 8.68 -6.69 -8.65
N ALA A 103 8.33 -7.62 -9.55
CA ALA A 103 7.62 -8.85 -9.21
C ALA A 103 8.41 -9.73 -8.23
N LEU A 104 9.72 -9.91 -8.50
CA LEU A 104 10.59 -10.72 -7.64
C LEU A 104 10.71 -10.11 -6.24
N MET A 105 10.97 -8.81 -6.16
CA MET A 105 11.10 -8.11 -4.87
C MET A 105 9.78 -8.09 -4.08
N SER A 106 8.66 -7.82 -4.74
CA SER A 106 7.36 -7.84 -4.07
C SER A 106 6.94 -9.25 -3.64
N ALA A 107 7.24 -10.29 -4.43
CA ALA A 107 6.99 -11.68 -4.05
C ALA A 107 7.84 -12.10 -2.84
N PHE A 108 9.13 -11.74 -2.84
CA PHE A 108 10.03 -11.96 -1.72
C PHE A 108 9.50 -11.29 -0.44
N ALA A 109 9.15 -10.00 -0.53
CA ALA A 109 8.58 -9.26 0.59
C ALA A 109 7.26 -9.87 1.07
N THR A 110 6.38 -10.31 0.16
CA THR A 110 5.12 -10.98 0.48
C THR A 110 5.37 -12.27 1.27
N TYR A 111 6.31 -13.09 0.81
CA TYR A 111 6.64 -14.36 1.48
C TYR A 111 7.10 -14.15 2.93
N TYR A 112 8.06 -13.23 3.14
CA TYR A 112 8.55 -12.95 4.49
C TYR A 112 7.51 -12.26 5.38
N MET A 113 6.68 -11.40 4.80
CA MET A 113 5.62 -10.73 5.55
C MET A 113 4.52 -11.69 6.00
N ILE A 114 4.17 -12.69 5.16
CA ILE A 114 3.23 -13.75 5.55
C ILE A 114 3.85 -14.61 6.66
N ARG A 115 5.13 -14.97 6.55
CA ARG A 115 5.81 -15.71 7.61
C ARG A 115 5.81 -14.96 8.94
N LEU A 116 6.18 -13.67 8.91
CA LEU A 116 6.17 -12.82 10.08
C LEU A 116 4.75 -12.72 10.70
N ASN A 117 3.72 -12.64 9.87
CA ASN A 117 2.33 -12.61 10.33
C ASN A 117 1.93 -13.90 11.06
N ILE A 118 2.33 -15.07 10.53
CA ILE A 118 2.08 -16.36 11.14
C ILE A 118 2.83 -16.47 12.49
N GLU A 119 4.07 -16.01 12.54
CA GLU A 119 4.89 -16.00 13.76
C GLU A 119 4.26 -15.08 14.83
N SER A 120 3.91 -13.83 14.47
CA SER A 120 3.26 -12.89 15.39
C SER A 120 1.91 -13.41 15.92
N PHE A 121 1.15 -14.13 15.07
CA PHE A 121 -0.07 -14.78 15.50
C PHE A 121 0.21 -15.93 16.48
N GLY A 122 1.21 -16.75 16.19
CA GLY A 122 1.59 -17.91 17.02
C GLY A 122 2.16 -17.51 18.38
N PHE A 123 2.94 -16.44 18.46
CA PHE A 123 3.52 -15.93 19.71
C PHE A 123 2.57 -14.99 20.47
N GLY A 124 1.49 -14.54 19.85
CA GLY A 124 0.55 -13.60 20.46
C GLY A 124 1.17 -12.22 20.66
N ASP A 125 2.02 -11.76 19.73
CA ASP A 125 2.72 -10.48 19.82
C ASP A 125 1.74 -9.31 19.92
N LEU A 126 2.00 -8.43 20.88
CA LEU A 126 1.20 -7.24 21.15
C LEU A 126 2.01 -5.96 20.85
N SER A 127 1.32 -4.90 20.49
CA SER A 127 1.93 -3.58 20.31
C SER A 127 2.39 -2.99 21.65
N PHE A 128 3.41 -2.14 21.61
CA PHE A 128 3.97 -1.49 22.81
C PHE A 128 3.16 -0.27 23.28
N GLY A 129 2.01 0.03 22.66
CA GLY A 129 1.17 1.16 23.01
C GLY A 129 0.45 0.99 24.37
N ILE A 130 -0.19 2.06 24.85
CA ILE A 130 -1.05 2.03 26.06
C ILE A 130 -2.18 1.01 25.88
N ILE A 131 -2.73 0.93 24.66
CA ILE A 131 -3.67 -0.13 24.25
C ILE A 131 -2.87 -1.17 23.47
N ALA A 132 -2.68 -2.33 24.08
CA ALA A 132 -2.00 -3.45 23.46
C ALA A 132 -2.89 -4.09 22.36
N ILE A 133 -2.49 -3.99 21.11
CA ILE A 133 -3.20 -4.56 19.96
C ILE A 133 -2.35 -5.70 19.40
N PRO A 134 -2.98 -6.85 19.04
CA PRO A 134 -2.27 -7.91 18.33
C PRO A 134 -1.66 -7.41 17.02
N ILE A 135 -0.32 -7.50 16.90
CA ILE A 135 0.44 -6.93 15.77
C ILE A 135 0.08 -7.62 14.45
N TRP A 136 -0.34 -8.88 14.48
CA TRP A 136 -0.76 -9.60 13.28
C TRP A 136 -1.92 -8.92 12.52
N ILE A 137 -2.77 -8.11 13.19
CA ILE A 137 -3.91 -7.42 12.55
C ILE A 137 -3.43 -6.39 11.52
N PRO A 138 -2.61 -5.36 11.88
CA PRO A 138 -2.07 -4.44 10.87
C PRO A 138 -1.12 -5.13 9.86
N GLN A 139 -0.41 -6.17 10.26
CA GLN A 139 0.44 -6.96 9.38
C GLN A 139 -0.36 -7.67 8.27
N LEU A 140 -1.61 -8.09 8.51
CA LEU A 140 -2.50 -8.63 7.46
C LEU A 140 -2.76 -7.63 6.34
N ALA A 141 -2.99 -6.36 6.66
CA ALA A 141 -3.20 -5.33 5.64
C ALA A 141 -1.93 -5.11 4.80
N VAL A 142 -0.75 -5.11 5.43
CA VAL A 142 0.54 -4.99 4.75
C VAL A 142 0.82 -6.20 3.85
N SER A 143 0.67 -7.42 4.37
CA SER A 143 0.87 -8.65 3.60
C SER A 143 -0.13 -8.78 2.45
N GLY A 144 -1.39 -8.41 2.67
CA GLY A 144 -2.42 -8.35 1.64
C GLY A 144 -2.09 -7.34 0.54
N GLY A 145 -1.62 -6.14 0.91
CA GLY A 145 -1.19 -5.11 -0.03
C GLY A 145 0.00 -5.55 -0.90
N LEU A 146 1.01 -6.19 -0.29
CA LEU A 146 2.17 -6.76 -1.00
C LEU A 146 1.77 -7.91 -1.93
N ALA A 147 0.87 -8.79 -1.52
CA ALA A 147 0.35 -9.86 -2.36
C ALA A 147 -0.39 -9.28 -3.58
N MET A 148 -1.23 -8.27 -3.38
CA MET A 148 -1.93 -7.57 -4.47
C MET A 148 -0.94 -6.89 -5.41
N LEU A 149 0.14 -6.29 -4.89
CA LEU A 149 1.20 -5.69 -5.70
C LEU A 149 1.92 -6.75 -6.55
N THR A 150 2.23 -7.90 -5.98
CA THR A 150 2.85 -9.03 -6.70
C THR A 150 1.96 -9.49 -7.84
N ILE A 151 0.67 -9.68 -7.58
CA ILE A 151 -0.32 -10.05 -8.62
C ILE A 151 -0.37 -8.98 -9.71
N ALA A 152 -0.33 -7.69 -9.35
CA ALA A 152 -0.35 -6.60 -10.32
C ALA A 152 0.90 -6.58 -11.21
N PHE A 153 2.08 -6.85 -10.68
CA PHE A 153 3.30 -6.98 -11.49
C PHE A 153 3.22 -8.15 -12.47
N VAL A 154 2.76 -9.31 -12.02
CA VAL A 154 2.61 -10.51 -12.88
C VAL A 154 1.57 -10.25 -13.98
N ASP A 155 0.45 -9.60 -13.67
CA ASP A 155 -0.57 -9.21 -14.64
C ASP A 155 0.00 -8.25 -15.70
N LEU A 156 0.78 -7.24 -15.29
CA LEU A 156 1.43 -6.30 -16.21
C LEU A 156 2.49 -6.98 -17.11
N ILE A 157 3.28 -7.91 -16.58
CA ILE A 157 4.23 -8.72 -17.37
C ILE A 157 3.46 -9.47 -18.45
N TRP A 158 2.39 -10.16 -18.06
CA TRP A 158 1.57 -10.92 -18.99
C TRP A 158 0.96 -10.06 -20.10
N LEU A 159 0.44 -8.87 -19.75
CA LEU A 159 -0.13 -7.93 -20.71
C LEU A 159 0.94 -7.37 -21.65
N THR A 160 2.12 -7.04 -21.13
CA THR A 160 3.24 -6.51 -21.93
C THR A 160 3.75 -7.54 -22.93
N LEU A 161 3.87 -8.81 -22.53
CA LEU A 161 4.26 -9.91 -23.41
C LEU A 161 3.22 -10.14 -24.51
N ARG A 162 1.92 -10.14 -24.19
CA ARG A 162 0.87 -10.31 -25.19
C ARG A 162 0.74 -9.15 -26.17
N ALA A 163 0.94 -7.91 -25.70
CA ALA A 163 0.81 -6.72 -26.52
C ALA A 163 2.03 -6.47 -27.41
N GLY A 164 3.21 -7.05 -27.10
CA GLY A 164 4.47 -6.78 -27.78
C GLY A 164 4.88 -5.31 -27.76
N ARG A 165 4.31 -4.53 -26.80
CA ARG A 165 4.52 -3.09 -26.60
C ARG A 165 4.31 -2.73 -25.14
N PRO A 166 4.91 -1.64 -24.64
CA PRO A 166 4.69 -1.14 -23.30
C PRO A 166 3.20 -0.81 -23.05
N VAL A 167 2.56 -1.53 -22.12
CA VAL A 167 1.11 -1.41 -21.86
C VAL A 167 0.79 -0.20 -21.00
N LEU A 168 1.68 0.16 -20.08
CA LEU A 168 1.46 1.25 -19.12
C LEU A 168 1.43 2.65 -19.77
N LYS A 169 1.92 2.83 -21.00
CA LYS A 169 1.87 4.11 -21.71
C LYS A 169 0.47 4.48 -22.19
N ASN A 170 -0.41 3.51 -22.39
CA ASN A 170 -1.74 3.73 -22.96
C ASN A 170 -2.79 4.02 -21.86
N MET A 171 -2.45 3.98 -20.58
CA MET A 171 -3.35 4.26 -19.47
C MET A 171 -3.39 5.76 -19.10
N ASP A 172 -2.38 6.53 -19.52
CA ASP A 172 -2.29 7.98 -19.24
C ASP A 172 -3.03 8.85 -20.28
N SER A 173 -3.68 8.23 -21.29
CA SER A 173 -4.30 8.92 -22.44
C SER A 173 -5.83 8.77 -22.51
N GLU A 174 -6.45 8.22 -21.49
CA GLU A 174 -7.90 8.21 -21.25
C GLU A 174 -8.20 8.98 -19.93
#